data_a26aa7ced619bb4be53aee6f7f6bf9a5
#
_entry.id   a26aa7ced619bb4be53aee6f7f6bf9a5
#
_cell.length_a   1.000
_cell.length_b   1.000
_cell.length_c   1.000
_cell.angle_alpha   90.00
_cell.angle_beta   90.00
_cell.angle_gamma   90.00
#
_symmetry.space_group_name_H-M   'P 1'
#
loop_
_entity.id
_entity.type
_entity.pdbx_description
1 polymer ?
#
loop_
_entity_poly.entity_id
_entity_poly.type
_entity_poly.pdbx_seq_one_letter_code
_entity_poly.pdbx_strand_id
1 'polypeptide(L)'
;PPTNKFAEARQLLNHHKMMKNGEYYYEGVRGGKTGYTDASGNTLVTYCKRGNITLVAVILNSTSAANAYSDTASLFNYGFENFEKVDMKVSMEPVPFKVLPCDKYILKNNGNTYPFYYQTKVYVTLPKGIKKSQLNKRQAVLQNAVGPLRLKSKYYYKKQMVGWGMQYERNIVSDLLLTS
;
A
#
# COMPACT_ATOMS: atom_id res chain seq x y z
N PRO A 1 13.44 29.11 9.02
CA PRO A 1 14.80 29.66 8.93
C PRO A 1 14.82 30.94 8.11
N PRO A 2 15.76 31.85 8.36
CA PRO A 2 16.00 33.03 7.53
C PRO A 2 16.36 32.61 6.12
N THR A 3 16.14 33.53 5.18
CA THR A 3 16.55 33.35 3.78
C THR A 3 17.32 34.61 3.32
N ASN A 4 17.95 34.55 2.16
CA ASN A 4 18.64 35.71 1.57
C ASN A 4 17.72 36.93 1.33
N LYS A 5 16.39 36.74 1.30
CA LYS A 5 15.42 37.84 1.13
C LYS A 5 14.76 38.29 2.43
N PHE A 6 14.85 37.47 3.50
CA PHE A 6 14.20 37.75 4.79
C PHE A 6 15.16 37.38 5.92
N ALA A 7 15.60 38.38 6.66
CA ALA A 7 16.53 38.21 7.79
C ALA A 7 15.87 37.46 8.98
N GLU A 8 14.56 37.57 9.12
CA GLU A 8 13.84 36.94 10.22
C GLU A 8 13.28 35.54 9.85
N ALA A 9 13.18 34.69 10.83
CA ALA A 9 12.57 33.37 10.68
C ALA A 9 11.06 33.51 10.40
N ARG A 10 10.59 32.92 9.32
CA ARG A 10 9.15 32.88 9.02
C ARG A 10 8.50 31.68 9.67
N GLN A 11 7.37 31.90 10.31
CA GLN A 11 6.50 30.83 10.79
C GLN A 11 5.54 30.42 9.67
N LEU A 12 5.64 29.18 9.23
CA LEU A 12 4.72 28.59 8.25
C LEU A 12 3.70 27.76 9.02
N LEU A 13 2.48 28.25 9.09
CA LEU A 13 1.37 27.51 9.70
C LEU A 13 0.79 26.53 8.70
N ASN A 14 0.49 25.31 9.18
CA ASN A 14 -0.24 24.34 8.37
C ASN A 14 -1.73 24.73 8.35
N HIS A 15 -2.25 24.99 7.16
CA HIS A 15 -3.65 25.39 6.96
C HIS A 15 -4.64 24.23 6.96
N HIS A 16 -4.18 22.99 7.15
CA HIS A 16 -5.05 21.82 7.18
C HIS A 16 -5.80 21.68 8.51
N LYS A 17 -7.07 22.07 8.53
CA LYS A 17 -7.86 22.22 9.76
C LYS A 17 -8.28 20.90 10.45
N MET A 18 -8.01 19.72 9.86
CA MET A 18 -8.26 18.44 10.53
C MET A 18 -7.10 17.96 11.41
N MET A 19 -5.99 18.67 11.45
CA MET A 19 -4.87 18.37 12.34
C MET A 19 -5.15 18.85 13.76
N LYS A 20 -4.32 18.39 14.72
CA LYS A 20 -4.44 18.80 16.15
C LYS A 20 -4.56 20.32 16.25
N ASN A 21 -5.49 20.77 17.08
CA ASN A 21 -5.87 22.18 17.30
C ASN A 21 -6.56 22.87 16.11
N GLY A 22 -6.94 22.13 15.07
CA GLY A 22 -7.75 22.63 13.96
C GLY A 22 -9.25 22.58 14.27
N GLU A 23 -10.03 23.45 13.62
CA GLU A 23 -11.49 23.56 13.77
C GLU A 23 -12.23 22.24 13.46
N TYR A 24 -11.71 21.47 12.48
CA TYR A 24 -12.26 20.18 12.05
C TYR A 24 -11.37 19.03 12.50
N TYR A 25 -10.79 19.12 13.69
CA TYR A 25 -9.90 18.07 14.19
C TYR A 25 -10.50 16.67 14.04
N TYR A 26 -9.71 15.77 13.45
CA TYR A 26 -10.06 14.36 13.34
C TYR A 26 -8.88 13.50 13.79
N GLU A 27 -9.14 12.63 14.77
CA GLU A 27 -8.09 11.80 15.37
C GLU A 27 -7.38 10.92 14.33
N GLY A 28 -6.05 10.93 14.36
CA GLY A 28 -5.21 10.13 13.48
C GLY A 28 -4.83 10.82 12.18
N VAL A 29 -5.36 12.01 11.89
CA VAL A 29 -4.90 12.81 10.74
C VAL A 29 -3.44 13.21 10.94
N ARG A 30 -2.62 12.98 9.92
CA ARG A 30 -1.18 13.25 9.92
C ARG A 30 -0.76 14.34 8.94
N GLY A 31 -1.64 14.68 8.01
CA GLY A 31 -1.37 15.73 7.03
C GLY A 31 -2.35 15.70 5.87
N GLY A 32 -2.19 16.64 5.00
CA GLY A 32 -2.98 16.79 3.80
C GLY A 32 -2.71 18.11 3.10
N LYS A 33 -3.47 18.37 2.04
CA LYS A 33 -3.39 19.59 1.25
C LYS A 33 -4.76 20.05 0.84
N THR A 34 -5.03 21.31 1.06
CA THR A 34 -6.21 22.00 0.55
C THR A 34 -5.89 22.61 -0.82
N GLY A 35 -6.89 22.75 -1.65
CA GLY A 35 -6.80 23.45 -2.93
C GLY A 35 -8.10 24.15 -3.26
N TYR A 36 -8.02 25.24 -4.00
CA TYR A 36 -9.16 25.96 -4.53
C TYR A 36 -8.78 26.67 -5.82
N THR A 37 -9.63 26.57 -6.81
CA THR A 37 -9.72 27.47 -7.96
C THR A 37 -11.21 27.59 -8.33
N ASP A 38 -11.59 28.65 -9.03
CA ASP A 38 -12.99 28.84 -9.46
C ASP A 38 -13.48 27.66 -10.31
N ALA A 39 -12.61 27.07 -11.11
CA ALA A 39 -12.94 25.93 -11.97
C ALA A 39 -13.00 24.59 -11.21
N SER A 40 -12.18 24.39 -10.17
CA SER A 40 -12.07 23.12 -9.45
C SER A 40 -12.91 23.05 -8.17
N GLY A 41 -13.46 24.18 -7.72
CA GLY A 41 -14.09 24.27 -6.41
C GLY A 41 -13.09 23.97 -5.27
N ASN A 42 -13.61 23.66 -4.09
CA ASN A 42 -12.80 23.24 -2.96
C ASN A 42 -12.33 21.79 -3.14
N THR A 43 -11.03 21.58 -2.97
CA THR A 43 -10.39 20.26 -3.04
C THR A 43 -9.63 20.00 -1.75
N LEU A 44 -9.61 18.74 -1.32
CA LEU A 44 -8.94 18.32 -0.10
C LEU A 44 -8.37 16.92 -0.26
N VAL A 45 -7.11 16.75 0.02
CA VAL A 45 -6.48 15.42 0.20
C VAL A 45 -6.03 15.31 1.64
N THR A 46 -6.43 14.25 2.33
CA THR A 46 -6.11 14.05 3.74
C THR A 46 -5.61 12.62 3.96
N TYR A 47 -4.52 12.52 4.71
CA TYR A 47 -3.91 11.27 5.15
C TYR A 47 -4.21 11.04 6.63
N CYS A 48 -4.79 9.88 6.95
CA CYS A 48 -5.15 9.50 8.31
C CYS A 48 -4.64 8.10 8.64
N LYS A 49 -4.09 7.93 9.86
CA LYS A 49 -3.61 6.64 10.35
C LYS A 49 -4.19 6.37 11.72
N ARG A 50 -4.89 5.24 11.87
CA ARG A 50 -5.35 4.68 13.14
C ARG A 50 -4.90 3.23 13.27
N GLY A 51 -4.20 2.91 14.35
CA GLY A 51 -3.64 1.57 14.53
C GLY A 51 -2.74 1.16 13.36
N ASN A 52 -3.09 0.05 12.71
CA ASN A 52 -2.36 -0.51 11.57
C ASN A 52 -2.94 -0.12 10.20
N ILE A 53 -4.05 0.63 10.17
CA ILE A 53 -4.70 1.08 8.93
C ILE A 53 -4.30 2.51 8.62
N THR A 54 -4.05 2.74 7.35
CA THR A 54 -3.80 4.06 6.77
C THR A 54 -4.82 4.30 5.68
N LEU A 55 -5.51 5.43 5.74
CA LEU A 55 -6.48 5.86 4.75
C LEU A 55 -6.05 7.19 4.13
N VAL A 56 -6.37 7.38 2.87
CA VAL A 56 -6.28 8.65 2.15
C VAL A 56 -7.65 8.96 1.61
N ALA A 57 -8.20 10.10 1.99
CA ALA A 57 -9.43 10.64 1.42
C ALA A 57 -9.08 11.75 0.42
N VAL A 58 -9.77 11.76 -0.70
CA VAL A 58 -9.65 12.77 -1.76
C VAL A 58 -11.02 13.32 -2.05
N ILE A 59 -11.19 14.62 -1.79
CA ILE A 59 -12.42 15.36 -2.10
C ILE A 59 -12.11 16.29 -3.26
N LEU A 60 -12.97 16.29 -4.25
CA LEU A 60 -12.89 17.15 -5.44
C LEU A 60 -14.18 17.91 -5.60
N ASN A 61 -14.09 19.16 -6.03
CA ASN A 61 -15.22 20.01 -6.36
C ASN A 61 -16.28 20.12 -5.24
N SER A 62 -15.83 20.24 -4.00
CA SER A 62 -16.76 20.49 -2.90
C SER A 62 -17.28 21.91 -2.93
N THR A 63 -18.55 22.09 -2.55
CA THR A 63 -19.23 23.40 -2.55
C THR A 63 -18.65 24.36 -1.52
N SER A 64 -18.02 23.85 -0.46
CA SER A 64 -17.34 24.66 0.54
C SER A 64 -16.16 23.90 1.17
N ALA A 65 -15.24 24.64 1.78
CA ALA A 65 -14.17 24.03 2.56
C ALA A 65 -14.72 23.24 3.76
N ALA A 66 -15.77 23.73 4.42
CA ALA A 66 -16.42 23.04 5.54
C ALA A 66 -16.97 21.67 5.10
N ASN A 67 -17.67 21.62 3.97
CA ASN A 67 -18.20 20.38 3.39
C ASN A 67 -17.05 19.41 3.03
N ALA A 68 -15.95 19.90 2.46
CA ALA A 68 -14.80 19.04 2.16
C ALA A 68 -14.23 18.37 3.43
N TYR A 69 -14.18 19.04 4.56
CA TYR A 69 -13.74 18.46 5.83
C TYR A 69 -14.77 17.46 6.39
N SER A 70 -16.06 17.80 6.34
CA SER A 70 -17.14 16.92 6.80
C SER A 70 -17.20 15.62 5.98
N ASP A 71 -17.12 15.72 4.67
CA ASP A 71 -17.09 14.57 3.77
C ASP A 71 -15.86 13.69 4.01
N THR A 72 -14.70 14.33 4.24
CA THR A 72 -13.47 13.61 4.60
C THR A 72 -13.63 12.82 5.90
N ALA A 73 -14.25 13.42 6.94
CA ALA A 73 -14.49 12.72 8.20
C ALA A 73 -15.45 11.53 7.99
N SER A 74 -16.50 11.71 7.20
CA SER A 74 -17.48 10.65 6.87
C SER A 74 -16.83 9.49 6.13
N LEU A 75 -15.96 9.78 5.14
CA LEU A 75 -15.19 8.75 4.43
C LEU A 75 -14.23 8.00 5.35
N PHE A 76 -13.56 8.68 6.27
CA PHE A 76 -12.68 8.04 7.24
C PHE A 76 -13.46 7.15 8.22
N ASN A 77 -14.61 7.63 8.73
CA ASN A 77 -15.48 6.80 9.58
C ASN A 77 -15.88 5.53 8.82
N TYR A 78 -16.40 5.68 7.60
CA TYR A 78 -16.74 4.53 6.76
C TYR A 78 -15.55 3.56 6.55
N GLY A 79 -14.37 4.10 6.25
CA GLY A 79 -13.18 3.29 5.99
C GLY A 79 -12.70 2.53 7.23
N PHE A 80 -12.62 3.20 8.40
CA PHE A 80 -12.16 2.58 9.64
C PHE A 80 -13.20 1.63 10.26
N GLU A 81 -14.49 1.88 10.05
CA GLU A 81 -15.57 1.02 10.55
C GLU A 81 -15.73 -0.26 9.74
N ASN A 82 -15.57 -0.19 8.41
CA ASN A 82 -15.94 -1.27 7.52
C ASN A 82 -14.76 -2.08 6.99
N PHE A 83 -13.53 -1.60 7.11
CA PHE A 83 -12.37 -2.29 6.54
C PHE A 83 -11.33 -2.62 7.60
N GLU A 84 -10.56 -3.65 7.33
CA GLU A 84 -9.42 -4.08 8.13
C GLU A 84 -8.21 -4.42 7.27
N LYS A 85 -7.01 -4.24 7.85
CA LYS A 85 -5.76 -4.64 7.24
C LYS A 85 -5.37 -6.03 7.75
N VAL A 86 -5.34 -7.00 6.86
CA VAL A 86 -5.04 -8.40 7.16
C VAL A 86 -3.62 -8.75 6.73
N ASP A 87 -2.82 -9.25 7.66
CA ASP A 87 -1.49 -9.80 7.38
C ASP A 87 -1.65 -11.17 6.71
N MET A 88 -1.13 -11.31 5.52
CA MET A 88 -1.22 -12.54 4.74
C MET A 88 -0.22 -13.61 5.19
N LYS A 89 0.52 -13.40 6.27
CA LYS A 89 1.50 -14.35 6.85
C LYS A 89 1.69 -15.55 5.93
N VAL A 90 2.60 -15.45 4.99
CA VAL A 90 2.83 -16.53 4.04
C VAL A 90 4.00 -17.32 4.57
N SER A 91 3.73 -18.56 4.95
CA SER A 91 4.75 -19.59 5.07
C SER A 91 5.45 -19.75 3.72
N MET A 92 6.71 -20.17 3.74
CA MET A 92 7.41 -20.59 2.52
C MET A 92 6.60 -21.72 1.88
N GLU A 93 5.87 -21.39 0.82
CA GLU A 93 5.19 -22.39 0.01
C GLU A 93 6.09 -22.72 -1.15
N PRO A 94 6.48 -24.00 -1.34
CA PRO A 94 7.09 -24.42 -2.58
C PRO A 94 6.05 -24.23 -3.71
N VAL A 95 6.39 -23.41 -4.68
CA VAL A 95 5.52 -23.20 -5.84
C VAL A 95 5.94 -24.15 -6.94
N PRO A 96 5.06 -25.07 -7.39
CA PRO A 96 5.37 -25.91 -8.54
C PRO A 96 5.44 -25.04 -9.80
N PHE A 97 6.57 -25.07 -10.49
CA PHE A 97 6.78 -24.35 -11.74
C PHE A 97 6.64 -25.29 -12.93
N LYS A 98 5.83 -24.87 -13.92
CA LYS A 98 6.11 -25.15 -15.31
C LYS A 98 6.94 -23.98 -15.86
N VAL A 99 8.20 -24.21 -16.13
CA VAL A 99 9.02 -23.25 -16.85
C VAL A 99 8.53 -23.24 -18.29
N LEU A 100 8.00 -22.10 -18.74
CA LEU A 100 7.78 -21.90 -20.17
C LEU A 100 9.14 -21.76 -20.84
N PRO A 101 9.37 -22.40 -21.98
CA PRO A 101 10.63 -22.31 -22.70
C PRO A 101 10.79 -20.89 -23.27
N CYS A 102 11.62 -20.09 -22.63
CA CYS A 102 12.23 -18.95 -23.29
C CYS A 102 13.65 -19.33 -23.64
N ASP A 103 14.05 -19.06 -24.86
CA ASP A 103 15.12 -19.65 -25.63
C ASP A 103 16.57 -19.64 -25.10
N LYS A 104 16.84 -19.36 -23.82
CA LYS A 104 18.23 -19.31 -23.34
C LYS A 104 18.55 -19.84 -21.95
N TYR A 105 17.58 -20.13 -21.09
CA TYR A 105 17.88 -20.72 -19.76
C TYR A 105 16.88 -21.83 -19.46
N ILE A 106 17.24 -23.05 -19.87
CA ILE A 106 16.51 -24.25 -19.47
C ILE A 106 16.88 -24.55 -18.02
N LEU A 107 16.10 -24.06 -17.07
CA LEU A 107 16.01 -24.70 -15.77
C LEU A 107 15.15 -25.96 -15.99
N LYS A 108 15.82 -27.09 -16.29
CA LYS A 108 15.17 -28.40 -16.32
C LYS A 108 14.61 -28.64 -14.92
N ASN A 109 13.31 -28.55 -14.80
CA ASN A 109 12.63 -28.94 -13.58
C ASN A 109 12.60 -30.49 -13.54
N ASN A 110 13.57 -31.08 -12.89
CA ASN A 110 13.63 -32.52 -12.58
C ASN A 110 12.73 -32.83 -11.36
N GLY A 111 11.57 -32.20 -11.24
CA GLY A 111 10.67 -32.34 -10.09
C GLY A 111 11.07 -31.50 -8.87
N ASN A 112 12.11 -30.67 -8.97
CA ASN A 112 12.54 -29.81 -7.89
C ASN A 112 11.58 -28.61 -7.74
N THR A 113 11.10 -28.41 -6.53
CA THR A 113 10.33 -27.22 -6.13
C THR A 113 11.30 -26.16 -5.67
N TYR A 114 11.20 -24.94 -6.23
CA TYR A 114 12.02 -23.80 -5.78
C TYR A 114 11.30 -23.09 -4.63
N PRO A 115 11.97 -22.85 -3.50
CA PRO A 115 11.38 -22.10 -2.41
C PRO A 115 11.34 -20.60 -2.76
N PHE A 116 10.13 -20.04 -2.74
CA PHE A 116 9.93 -18.59 -2.81
C PHE A 116 9.56 -18.07 -1.44
N TYR A 117 10.04 -16.90 -1.09
CA TYR A 117 9.72 -16.26 0.17
C TYR A 117 9.38 -14.79 -0.02
N TYR A 118 8.59 -14.25 0.88
CA TYR A 118 8.33 -12.82 0.92
C TYR A 118 9.43 -12.13 1.74
N GLN A 119 10.10 -11.16 1.15
CA GLN A 119 11.07 -10.32 1.87
C GLN A 119 10.38 -9.35 2.84
N THR A 120 9.13 -9.01 2.57
CA THR A 120 8.34 -8.09 3.37
C THR A 120 6.99 -8.69 3.73
N LYS A 121 6.42 -8.23 4.84
CA LYS A 121 5.05 -8.59 5.20
C LYS A 121 4.09 -8.15 4.10
N VAL A 122 3.22 -9.04 3.68
CA VAL A 122 2.19 -8.78 2.68
C VAL A 122 0.87 -8.54 3.38
N TYR A 123 0.25 -7.44 3.07
CA TYR A 123 -1.04 -7.05 3.63
C TYR A 123 -2.09 -6.92 2.53
N VAL A 124 -3.31 -7.26 2.88
CA VAL A 124 -4.50 -6.98 2.08
C VAL A 124 -5.48 -6.15 2.89
N THR A 125 -6.26 -5.32 2.24
CA THR A 125 -7.35 -4.56 2.86
C THR A 125 -8.66 -5.23 2.50
N LEU A 126 -9.41 -5.68 3.51
CA LEU A 126 -10.66 -6.42 3.35
C LEU A 126 -11.79 -5.73 4.10
N PRO A 127 -13.04 -5.89 3.63
CA PRO A 127 -14.19 -5.64 4.48
C PRO A 127 -14.09 -6.50 5.73
N LYS A 128 -14.46 -5.96 6.89
CA LYS A 128 -14.44 -6.70 8.16
C LYS A 128 -15.27 -7.97 8.08
N GLY A 129 -14.79 -9.01 8.70
CA GLY A 129 -15.45 -10.33 8.72
C GLY A 129 -15.16 -11.21 7.50
N ILE A 130 -14.42 -10.74 6.50
CA ILE A 130 -14.03 -11.57 5.35
C ILE A 130 -12.81 -12.41 5.73
N LYS A 131 -12.93 -13.74 5.55
CA LYS A 131 -11.87 -14.70 5.85
C LYS A 131 -10.86 -14.79 4.69
N LYS A 132 -9.59 -15.05 5.00
CA LYS A 132 -8.52 -15.24 3.99
C LYS A 132 -8.86 -16.36 2.97
N SER A 133 -9.58 -17.39 3.40
CA SER A 133 -10.03 -18.50 2.56
C SER A 133 -10.98 -18.08 1.42
N GLN A 134 -11.59 -16.89 1.52
CA GLN A 134 -12.48 -16.35 0.49
C GLN A 134 -11.73 -15.55 -0.59
N LEU A 135 -10.41 -15.45 -0.48
CA LEU A 135 -9.57 -14.73 -1.43
C LEU A 135 -9.13 -15.64 -2.58
N ASN A 136 -9.23 -15.13 -3.78
CA ASN A 136 -8.61 -15.75 -4.95
C ASN A 136 -7.20 -15.21 -5.12
N LYS A 137 -6.21 -16.11 -5.13
CA LYS A 137 -4.81 -15.78 -5.37
C LYS A 137 -4.47 -16.02 -6.85
N ARG A 138 -3.90 -15.04 -7.52
CA ARG A 138 -3.32 -15.18 -8.86
C ARG A 138 -1.83 -14.90 -8.78
N GLN A 139 -1.04 -15.74 -9.42
CA GLN A 139 0.42 -15.63 -9.40
C GLN A 139 0.96 -15.49 -10.81
N ALA A 140 1.97 -14.66 -10.97
CA ALA A 140 2.70 -14.50 -12.21
C ALA A 140 4.19 -14.46 -11.91
N VAL A 141 4.96 -15.20 -12.69
CA VAL A 141 6.43 -15.14 -12.65
C VAL A 141 6.87 -13.90 -13.39
N LEU A 142 7.77 -13.17 -12.78
CA LEU A 142 8.45 -12.05 -13.41
C LEU A 142 9.91 -12.43 -13.55
N GLN A 143 10.35 -12.60 -14.78
CA GLN A 143 11.73 -12.87 -15.12
C GLN A 143 12.31 -11.61 -15.78
N ASN A 144 13.37 -11.07 -15.19
CA ASN A 144 14.21 -10.10 -15.89
C ASN A 144 15.37 -10.87 -16.54
N ALA A 145 15.93 -10.33 -17.60
CA ALA A 145 17.03 -10.99 -18.36
C ALA A 145 18.24 -11.36 -17.49
N VAL A 146 18.42 -10.67 -16.36
CA VAL A 146 19.49 -10.90 -15.38
C VAL A 146 18.90 -10.69 -13.98
N GLY A 147 18.93 -11.71 -13.13
CA GLY A 147 18.54 -11.60 -11.74
C GLY A 147 17.67 -12.77 -11.23
N PRO A 148 17.39 -12.82 -9.92
CA PRO A 148 16.60 -13.89 -9.33
C PRO A 148 15.15 -13.87 -9.84
N LEU A 149 14.56 -15.05 -9.93
CA LEU A 149 13.15 -15.19 -10.25
C LEU A 149 12.29 -14.48 -9.21
N ARG A 150 11.26 -13.81 -9.67
CA ARG A 150 10.29 -13.12 -8.81
C ARG A 150 8.90 -13.65 -9.09
N LEU A 151 8.14 -13.85 -8.03
CA LEU A 151 6.76 -14.28 -8.14
C LEU A 151 5.85 -13.18 -7.58
N LYS A 152 5.04 -12.59 -8.44
CA LYS A 152 4.04 -11.61 -8.03
C LYS A 152 2.74 -12.31 -7.72
N SER A 153 2.31 -12.23 -6.45
CA SER A 153 1.01 -12.73 -6.00
C SER A 153 0.04 -11.56 -5.88
N LYS A 154 -1.10 -11.66 -6.54
CA LYS A 154 -2.21 -10.72 -6.44
C LYS A 154 -3.36 -11.41 -5.74
N TYR A 155 -3.99 -10.73 -4.79
CA TYR A 155 -5.12 -11.23 -4.02
C TYR A 155 -6.38 -10.50 -4.43
N TYR A 156 -7.43 -11.24 -4.65
CA TYR A 156 -8.73 -10.73 -5.08
C TYR A 156 -9.83 -11.18 -4.13
N TYR A 157 -10.68 -10.25 -3.72
CA TYR A 157 -11.96 -10.54 -3.12
C TYR A 157 -13.04 -10.24 -4.14
N LYS A 158 -13.86 -11.26 -4.46
CA LYS A 158 -14.76 -11.20 -5.63
C LYS A 158 -13.96 -10.88 -6.89
N LYS A 159 -14.23 -9.75 -7.54
CA LYS A 159 -13.50 -9.31 -8.76
C LYS A 159 -12.49 -8.19 -8.49
N GLN A 160 -12.41 -7.65 -7.27
CA GLN A 160 -11.55 -6.53 -6.92
C GLN A 160 -10.22 -6.99 -6.36
N MET A 161 -9.13 -6.39 -6.79
CA MET A 161 -7.82 -6.62 -6.22
C MET A 161 -7.73 -5.91 -4.86
N VAL A 162 -7.48 -6.69 -3.80
CA VAL A 162 -7.42 -6.21 -2.42
C VAL A 162 -6.00 -6.11 -1.88
N GLY A 163 -5.03 -6.58 -2.63
CA GLY A 163 -3.61 -6.46 -2.30
C GLY A 163 -2.72 -7.30 -3.19
N TRP A 164 -1.42 -7.10 -3.06
CA TRP A 164 -0.41 -7.89 -3.77
C TRP A 164 0.87 -7.97 -2.96
N GLY A 165 1.71 -8.95 -3.30
CA GLY A 165 3.04 -9.11 -2.72
C GLY A 165 4.02 -9.69 -3.72
N MET A 166 5.30 -9.46 -3.48
CA MET A 166 6.39 -10.01 -4.26
C MET A 166 7.12 -11.07 -3.44
N GLN A 167 7.29 -12.24 -4.03
CA GLN A 167 8.12 -13.31 -3.50
C GLN A 167 9.40 -13.40 -4.35
N TYR A 168 10.47 -13.78 -3.71
CA TYR A 168 11.79 -13.91 -4.33
C TYR A 168 12.25 -15.35 -4.17
N GLU A 169 12.96 -15.84 -5.18
CA GLU A 169 13.66 -17.11 -5.09
C GLU A 169 14.73 -17.02 -4.01
N ARG A 170 14.77 -18.02 -3.13
CA ARG A 170 15.84 -18.14 -2.15
C ARG A 170 17.09 -18.70 -2.84
N ASN A 171 18.10 -17.87 -2.97
CA ASN A 171 19.38 -18.30 -3.51
C ASN A 171 20.18 -18.93 -2.35
N ILE A 172 20.22 -20.26 -2.31
CA ILE A 172 20.89 -21.04 -1.25
C ILE A 172 22.39 -20.70 -1.17
N VAL A 173 22.98 -20.25 -2.27
CA VAL A 173 24.42 -19.92 -2.36
C VAL A 173 24.77 -18.65 -1.58
N SER A 174 23.86 -17.69 -1.47
CA SER A 174 24.13 -16.46 -0.72
C SER A 174 24.08 -16.64 0.81
N ASP A 175 23.32 -17.63 1.29
CA ASP A 175 23.23 -17.92 2.72
C ASP A 175 24.47 -18.66 3.26
N LEU A 176 25.17 -19.40 2.40
CA LEU A 176 26.43 -20.10 2.75
C LEU A 176 27.63 -19.14 2.87
N LEU A 177 27.59 -17.99 2.18
CA LEU A 177 28.66 -16.98 2.22
C LEU A 177 28.52 -15.99 3.40
N LEU A 178 27.38 -15.99 4.10
CA LEU A 178 27.15 -15.13 5.26
C LEU A 178 27.40 -15.84 6.61
N THR A 179 27.72 -17.14 6.58
CA THR A 179 28.00 -17.96 7.77
C THR A 179 29.44 -18.43 7.87
N SER A 180 30.34 -17.91 7.02
CA SER A 180 31.79 -18.16 7.07
C SER A 180 32.55 -16.96 7.57
#